data_c72a751ec362d9416cf6a971c9cf2e65
#
_entry.id   c72a751ec362d9416cf6a971c9cf2e65
#
_cell.length_a   1.000
_cell.length_b   1.000
_cell.length_c   1.000
_cell.angle_alpha   90.00
_cell.angle_beta   90.00
_cell.angle_gamma   90.00
#
_symmetry.space_group_name_H-M   'P 1'
#
loop_
_entity.id
_entity.type
_entity.pdbx_description
1 polymer ?
#
loop_
_entity_poly.entity_id
_entity_poly.type
_entity_poly.pdbx_seq_one_letter_code
_entity_poly.pdbx_strand_id
1 'polypeptide(L)'
;LLAAALALLLLYRPPALSATADEYQTVFNHYKPVPITDLDHFRRHREQYLGEVFELRGIVQGNMSGGGAKILMLRLQDGEPLQIPVENLTALMSPGCAVRVVVGSGAQETEFRLLAIAAEKDVAAVAPPPSRAVVGSVTGTRSESYPSRGGWPASTSTLAGPYTEQQVVAAYARAVRFFNRHLSEADATAIASMIIEQGRKWGVDARLVMAVVAAESRFDPLATSRKGAMGLGQLMPATAWGRGVRNPYDPAQNLDACVRLIRGHLERSAGEPDTALSLALAKYNAGAGAVQRWGGVPPYRETIGYIARVKALFLQMAPEYAVSLR
;
A
#
# COMPACT_ATOMS: atom_id res chain seq x y z
N LEU A 1 -4.45 11.44 9.83
CA LEU A 1 -3.82 10.19 9.36
C LEU A 1 -4.46 9.70 8.06
N LEU A 2 -5.76 9.85 7.90
CA LEU A 2 -6.56 9.33 6.79
C LEU A 2 -6.48 10.17 5.51
N ALA A 3 -6.35 11.48 5.61
CA ALA A 3 -6.13 12.35 4.45
C ALA A 3 -4.78 12.08 3.75
N ALA A 4 -3.81 11.46 4.46
CA ALA A 4 -2.50 11.10 3.93
C ALA A 4 -2.55 9.91 2.97
N ALA A 5 -3.39 8.93 3.28
CA ALA A 5 -3.66 7.79 2.41
C ALA A 5 -4.30 8.24 1.07
N LEU A 6 -5.20 9.22 1.14
CA LEU A 6 -5.84 9.80 -0.04
C LEU A 6 -4.84 10.53 -0.96
N ALA A 7 -3.79 11.16 -0.41
CA ALA A 7 -2.82 11.89 -1.21
C ALA A 7 -1.81 10.99 -1.91
N LEU A 8 -1.45 9.84 -1.33
CA LEU A 8 -0.59 8.85 -1.99
C LEU A 8 -1.33 8.10 -3.11
N LEU A 9 -2.64 7.90 -2.97
CA LEU A 9 -3.51 7.44 -4.05
C LEU A 9 -3.70 8.53 -5.15
N LEU A 10 -3.54 9.82 -4.81
CA LEU A 10 -3.52 10.92 -5.79
C LEU A 10 -2.21 11.00 -6.58
N LEU A 11 -1.15 10.30 -6.13
CA LEU A 11 0.13 10.25 -6.85
C LEU A 11 0.11 9.23 -8.00
N TYR A 12 -0.67 8.17 -7.88
CA TYR A 12 -1.12 7.41 -9.02
C TYR A 12 -2.39 8.10 -9.55
N ARG A 13 -2.23 9.03 -10.48
CA ARG A 13 -3.31 9.35 -11.38
C ARG A 13 -3.44 8.14 -12.30
N PRO A 14 -4.42 7.25 -12.11
CA PRO A 14 -4.77 6.39 -13.21
C PRO A 14 -5.05 7.31 -14.41
N PRO A 15 -4.72 6.90 -15.62
CA PRO A 15 -5.14 7.64 -16.81
C PRO A 15 -6.61 8.01 -16.59
N ALA A 16 -6.98 9.24 -16.95
CA ALA A 16 -8.28 9.85 -16.65
C ALA A 16 -9.36 8.77 -16.75
N LEU A 17 -10.13 8.56 -15.64
CA LEU A 17 -11.15 7.53 -15.48
C LEU A 17 -11.76 7.17 -16.82
N SER A 18 -11.17 6.22 -17.47
CA SER A 18 -11.55 5.78 -18.78
C SER A 18 -12.61 4.72 -18.66
N ALA A 19 -13.58 4.82 -19.51
CA ALA A 19 -14.73 3.95 -19.58
C ALA A 19 -14.55 2.88 -20.67
N THR A 20 -13.32 2.55 -21.04
CA THR A 20 -13.03 1.53 -22.04
C THR A 20 -12.68 0.20 -21.39
N ALA A 21 -13.03 -0.92 -22.06
CA ALA A 21 -12.71 -2.25 -21.58
C ALA A 21 -11.20 -2.50 -21.43
N ASP A 22 -10.39 -1.92 -22.33
CA ASP A 22 -8.93 -2.09 -22.34
C ASP A 22 -8.27 -1.44 -21.11
N GLU A 23 -8.75 -0.26 -20.72
CA GLU A 23 -8.22 0.45 -19.55
C GLU A 23 -8.71 -0.19 -18.25
N TYR A 24 -9.96 -0.66 -18.22
CA TYR A 24 -10.46 -1.48 -17.14
C TYR A 24 -9.57 -2.73 -16.98
N GLN A 25 -9.28 -3.43 -18.08
CA GLN A 25 -8.47 -4.64 -18.06
C GLN A 25 -7.02 -4.34 -17.62
N THR A 26 -6.48 -3.19 -18.00
CA THR A 26 -5.16 -2.72 -17.54
C THR A 26 -5.14 -2.54 -16.03
N VAL A 27 -6.14 -1.85 -15.47
CA VAL A 27 -6.29 -1.64 -14.02
C VAL A 27 -6.55 -2.99 -13.32
N PHE A 28 -7.44 -3.82 -13.87
CA PHE A 28 -7.75 -5.15 -13.33
C PHE A 28 -6.50 -6.04 -13.27
N ASN A 29 -5.71 -6.10 -14.34
CA ASN A 29 -4.49 -6.90 -14.40
C ASN A 29 -3.40 -6.36 -13.46
N HIS A 30 -3.35 -5.04 -13.28
CA HIS A 30 -2.41 -4.38 -12.39
C HIS A 30 -2.72 -4.69 -10.93
N TYR A 31 -3.96 -4.51 -10.51
CA TYR A 31 -4.37 -4.66 -9.10
C TYR A 31 -4.79 -6.07 -8.72
N LYS A 32 -5.16 -6.92 -9.69
CA LYS A 32 -5.70 -8.29 -9.48
C LYS A 32 -6.78 -8.30 -8.38
N PRO A 33 -7.85 -7.49 -8.53
CA PRO A 33 -8.82 -7.27 -7.48
C PRO A 33 -9.52 -8.57 -7.07
N VAL A 34 -9.87 -8.67 -5.80
CA VAL A 34 -10.64 -9.80 -5.26
C VAL A 34 -12.13 -9.50 -5.40
N PRO A 35 -12.97 -10.44 -5.87
CA PRO A 35 -14.40 -10.24 -5.88
C PRO A 35 -14.95 -10.17 -4.45
N ILE A 36 -15.75 -9.16 -4.13
CA ILE A 36 -16.54 -9.14 -2.89
C ILE A 36 -17.80 -9.98 -3.12
N THR A 37 -17.92 -11.06 -2.36
CA THR A 37 -19.10 -11.93 -2.36
C THR A 37 -20.04 -11.67 -1.19
N ASP A 38 -19.56 -11.03 -0.12
CA ASP A 38 -20.32 -10.69 1.08
C ASP A 38 -19.91 -9.29 1.56
N LEU A 39 -20.74 -8.30 1.23
CA LEU A 39 -20.51 -6.90 1.58
C LEU A 39 -20.71 -6.65 3.08
N ASP A 40 -21.63 -7.38 3.72
CA ASP A 40 -21.88 -7.23 5.15
C ASP A 40 -20.73 -7.81 5.99
N HIS A 41 -20.12 -8.88 5.50
CA HIS A 41 -18.88 -9.39 6.10
C HIS A 41 -17.75 -8.36 5.96
N PHE A 42 -17.57 -7.79 4.77
CA PHE A 42 -16.61 -6.72 4.54
C PHE A 42 -16.83 -5.53 5.49
N ARG A 43 -18.06 -5.05 5.62
CA ARG A 43 -18.40 -3.90 6.49
C ARG A 43 -18.12 -4.17 7.96
N ARG A 44 -18.44 -5.37 8.44
CA ARG A 44 -18.18 -5.77 9.85
C ARG A 44 -16.69 -5.91 10.17
N HIS A 45 -15.86 -6.22 9.17
CA HIS A 45 -14.42 -6.46 9.33
C HIS A 45 -13.58 -5.46 8.55
N ARG A 46 -14.11 -4.29 8.25
CA ARG A 46 -13.53 -3.27 7.38
C ARG A 46 -12.06 -2.97 7.66
N GLU A 47 -11.65 -2.99 8.93
CA GLU A 47 -10.27 -2.72 9.33
C GLU A 47 -9.26 -3.74 8.75
N GLN A 48 -9.71 -4.96 8.49
CA GLN A 48 -8.89 -6.03 7.91
C GLN A 48 -8.67 -5.83 6.41
N TYR A 49 -9.55 -5.07 5.74
CA TYR A 49 -9.56 -4.86 4.30
C TYR A 49 -9.06 -3.48 3.87
N LEU A 50 -8.51 -2.68 4.81
CA LEU A 50 -7.98 -1.35 4.49
C LEU A 50 -6.82 -1.44 3.50
N GLY A 51 -6.97 -0.74 2.35
CA GLY A 51 -5.98 -0.73 1.28
C GLY A 51 -6.11 -1.88 0.27
N GLU A 52 -7.08 -2.79 0.45
CA GLU A 52 -7.35 -3.82 -0.55
C GLU A 52 -8.13 -3.29 -1.75
N VAL A 53 -7.99 -3.96 -2.88
CA VAL A 53 -8.66 -3.62 -4.13
C VAL A 53 -9.64 -4.73 -4.49
N PHE A 54 -10.85 -4.33 -4.82
CA PHE A 54 -11.97 -5.23 -5.07
C PHE A 54 -12.57 -5.03 -6.45
N GLU A 55 -13.08 -6.12 -7.03
CA GLU A 55 -14.02 -6.05 -8.14
C GLU A 55 -15.46 -6.13 -7.61
N LEU A 56 -16.29 -5.18 -8.02
CA LEU A 56 -17.71 -5.18 -7.75
C LEU A 56 -18.47 -5.22 -9.08
N ARG A 57 -19.60 -5.91 -9.08
CA ARG A 57 -20.51 -5.97 -10.22
C ARG A 57 -21.88 -5.48 -9.80
N GLY A 58 -22.46 -4.60 -10.58
CA GLY A 58 -23.74 -4.04 -10.21
C GLY A 58 -24.39 -3.21 -11.32
N ILE A 59 -25.58 -2.70 -10.98
CA ILE A 59 -26.35 -1.82 -11.84
C ILE A 59 -26.29 -0.41 -11.26
N VAL A 60 -25.95 0.55 -12.10
CA VAL A 60 -25.98 1.96 -11.73
C VAL A 60 -27.41 2.37 -11.44
N GLN A 61 -27.66 2.87 -10.23
CA GLN A 61 -28.97 3.42 -9.84
C GLN A 61 -29.08 4.91 -10.20
N GLY A 62 -27.95 5.59 -10.23
CA GLY A 62 -27.88 7.01 -10.53
C GLY A 62 -26.51 7.58 -10.18
N ASN A 63 -26.39 8.86 -10.38
CA ASN A 63 -25.27 9.65 -9.90
C ASN A 63 -25.78 10.93 -9.23
N MET A 64 -25.03 11.43 -8.28
CA MET A 64 -25.35 12.67 -7.57
C MET A 64 -24.17 13.63 -7.72
N SER A 65 -24.48 14.90 -7.95
CA SER A 65 -23.48 15.98 -7.97
C SER A 65 -23.99 17.10 -7.08
N GLY A 66 -23.19 17.47 -6.07
CA GLY A 66 -23.54 18.57 -5.16
C GLY A 66 -22.36 18.89 -4.24
N GLY A 67 -22.18 20.16 -3.87
CA GLY A 67 -21.14 20.57 -2.93
C GLY A 67 -19.71 20.28 -3.36
N GLY A 68 -19.43 20.11 -4.68
CA GLY A 68 -18.12 19.74 -5.20
C GLY A 68 -17.83 18.22 -5.21
N ALA A 69 -18.71 17.40 -4.69
CA ALA A 69 -18.60 15.94 -4.73
C ALA A 69 -19.47 15.35 -5.85
N LYS A 70 -18.97 14.32 -6.51
CA LYS A 70 -19.71 13.47 -7.45
C LYS A 70 -19.72 12.06 -6.89
N ILE A 71 -20.88 11.44 -6.84
CA ILE A 71 -21.10 10.12 -6.23
C ILE A 71 -21.82 9.22 -7.24
N LEU A 72 -21.23 8.05 -7.50
CA LEU A 72 -21.87 6.96 -8.22
C LEU A 72 -22.66 6.10 -7.23
N MET A 73 -23.95 5.88 -7.54
CA MET A 73 -24.82 4.97 -6.79
C MET A 73 -24.83 3.61 -7.51
N LEU A 74 -24.17 2.61 -6.95
CA LEU A 74 -24.06 1.27 -7.51
C LEU A 74 -24.86 0.27 -6.67
N ARG A 75 -25.85 -0.40 -7.24
CA ARG A 75 -26.57 -1.51 -6.59
C ARG A 75 -25.94 -2.84 -6.97
N LEU A 76 -25.44 -3.58 -6.01
CA LEU A 76 -25.02 -4.96 -6.15
C LEU A 76 -26.24 -5.89 -6.21
N GLN A 77 -26.03 -7.20 -6.51
CA GLN A 77 -27.12 -8.14 -6.75
C GLN A 77 -28.11 -8.25 -5.59
N ASP A 78 -27.67 -8.16 -4.33
CA ASP A 78 -28.49 -8.41 -3.15
C ASP A 78 -28.24 -7.35 -2.04
N GLY A 79 -28.43 -6.05 -2.32
CA GLY A 79 -28.20 -5.09 -1.26
C GLY A 79 -28.60 -3.64 -1.53
N GLU A 80 -28.42 -2.81 -0.51
CA GLU A 80 -28.55 -1.36 -0.61
C GLU A 80 -27.49 -0.78 -1.58
N PRO A 81 -27.81 0.32 -2.26
CA PRO A 81 -26.87 0.95 -3.16
C PRO A 81 -25.61 1.42 -2.43
N LEU A 82 -24.47 1.08 -3.00
CA LEU A 82 -23.17 1.60 -2.58
C LEU A 82 -22.97 3.01 -3.12
N GLN A 83 -22.44 3.88 -2.27
CA GLN A 83 -22.02 5.23 -2.64
C GLN A 83 -20.52 5.24 -2.90
N ILE A 84 -20.13 5.46 -4.15
CA ILE A 84 -18.72 5.47 -4.56
C ILE A 84 -18.38 6.87 -5.06
N PRO A 85 -17.51 7.62 -4.35
CA PRO A 85 -17.04 8.92 -4.82
C PRO A 85 -16.27 8.80 -6.12
N VAL A 86 -16.54 9.71 -7.05
CA VAL A 86 -15.92 9.74 -8.37
C VAL A 86 -15.42 11.16 -8.70
N GLU A 87 -14.32 11.24 -9.44
CA GLU A 87 -13.80 12.54 -9.87
C GLU A 87 -14.59 13.11 -11.05
N ASN A 88 -14.95 12.24 -12.01
CA ASN A 88 -15.69 12.60 -13.19
C ASN A 88 -16.82 11.60 -13.44
N LEU A 89 -17.94 12.09 -13.98
CA LEU A 89 -19.03 11.26 -14.46
C LEU A 89 -18.76 10.84 -15.89
N THR A 90 -19.06 9.57 -16.20
CA THR A 90 -18.97 9.01 -17.54
C THR A 90 -20.34 8.51 -18.01
N ALA A 91 -20.51 8.20 -19.28
CA ALA A 91 -21.76 7.65 -19.83
C ALA A 91 -22.15 6.32 -19.15
N LEU A 92 -21.16 5.53 -18.70
CA LEU A 92 -21.40 4.27 -17.98
C LEU A 92 -22.00 4.46 -16.58
N MET A 93 -21.99 5.67 -16.04
CA MET A 93 -22.57 6.01 -14.73
C MET A 93 -24.03 6.48 -14.84
N SER A 94 -24.66 6.25 -16.00
CA SER A 94 -26.10 6.52 -16.20
C SER A 94 -26.94 5.41 -15.57
N PRO A 95 -28.14 5.74 -15.05
CA PRO A 95 -29.04 4.76 -14.46
C PRO A 95 -29.35 3.59 -15.41
N GLY A 96 -29.36 2.38 -14.90
CA GLY A 96 -29.64 1.16 -15.65
C GLY A 96 -28.41 0.51 -16.31
N CYS A 97 -27.25 1.16 -16.33
CA CYS A 97 -26.03 0.55 -16.87
C CYS A 97 -25.56 -0.59 -15.95
N ALA A 98 -25.38 -1.79 -16.50
CA ALA A 98 -24.69 -2.89 -15.85
C ALA A 98 -23.18 -2.71 -16.01
N VAL A 99 -22.48 -2.63 -14.89
CA VAL A 99 -21.04 -2.29 -14.87
C VAL A 99 -20.25 -3.22 -13.97
N ARG A 100 -18.96 -3.37 -14.30
CA ARG A 100 -17.93 -3.83 -13.39
C ARG A 100 -17.07 -2.64 -12.96
N VAL A 101 -16.77 -2.59 -11.69
CA VAL A 101 -15.94 -1.55 -11.12
C VAL A 101 -14.80 -2.16 -10.32
N VAL A 102 -13.61 -1.60 -10.47
CA VAL A 102 -12.47 -1.86 -9.59
C VAL A 102 -12.43 -0.73 -8.57
N VAL A 103 -12.47 -1.08 -7.30
CA VAL A 103 -12.51 -0.13 -6.18
C VAL A 103 -11.43 -0.46 -5.17
N GLY A 104 -10.78 0.57 -4.64
CA GLY A 104 -9.90 0.45 -3.47
C GLY A 104 -10.69 0.72 -2.19
N SER A 105 -10.48 -0.08 -1.14
CA SER A 105 -11.08 0.19 0.17
C SER A 105 -10.53 1.48 0.78
N GLY A 106 -11.42 2.39 1.17
CA GLY A 106 -11.09 3.66 1.79
C GLY A 106 -11.06 3.56 3.32
N ALA A 107 -10.33 4.46 3.95
CA ALA A 107 -10.15 4.49 5.40
C ALA A 107 -11.11 5.42 6.14
N GLN A 108 -11.92 6.24 5.46
CA GLN A 108 -12.92 7.17 6.07
C GLN A 108 -14.23 7.17 5.30
N GLU A 109 -15.21 7.87 5.83
CA GLU A 109 -16.62 8.14 5.44
C GLU A 109 -17.15 7.51 4.14
N THR A 110 -16.28 7.22 3.18
CA THR A 110 -16.56 6.51 1.94
C THR A 110 -15.95 5.11 1.99
N GLU A 111 -16.78 4.08 1.86
CA GLU A 111 -16.33 2.68 1.90
C GLU A 111 -15.32 2.36 0.81
N PHE A 112 -15.49 2.96 -0.38
CA PHE A 112 -14.74 2.64 -1.58
C PHE A 112 -14.33 3.89 -2.37
N ARG A 113 -13.23 3.77 -3.10
CA ARG A 113 -12.80 4.70 -4.13
C ARG A 113 -12.77 3.99 -5.48
N LEU A 114 -13.38 4.59 -6.50
CA LEU A 114 -13.36 4.06 -7.85
C LEU A 114 -11.96 4.17 -8.47
N LEU A 115 -11.46 3.06 -9.00
CA LEU A 115 -10.20 2.96 -9.72
C LEU A 115 -10.43 2.75 -11.23
N ALA A 116 -11.42 1.92 -11.59
CA ALA A 116 -11.82 1.71 -12.97
C ALA A 116 -13.29 1.33 -13.08
N ILE A 117 -13.91 1.57 -14.22
CA ILE A 117 -15.27 1.17 -14.56
C ILE A 117 -15.35 0.72 -16.02
N ALA A 118 -16.07 -0.37 -16.28
CA ALA A 118 -16.40 -0.79 -17.65
C ALA A 118 -17.82 -1.35 -17.70
N ALA A 119 -18.43 -1.32 -18.90
CA ALA A 119 -19.71 -2.01 -19.08
C ALA A 119 -19.53 -3.52 -18.95
N GLU A 120 -20.45 -4.17 -18.25
CA GLU A 120 -20.42 -5.64 -18.03
C GLU A 120 -20.29 -6.42 -19.34
N LYS A 121 -21.04 -6.01 -20.37
CA LYS A 121 -21.03 -6.63 -21.70
C LYS A 121 -19.65 -6.58 -22.40
N ASP A 122 -18.87 -5.53 -22.16
CA ASP A 122 -17.59 -5.32 -22.83
C ASP A 122 -16.46 -6.11 -22.14
N VAL A 123 -16.56 -6.31 -20.83
CA VAL A 123 -15.60 -7.10 -20.05
C VAL A 123 -15.89 -8.60 -20.17
N ALA A 124 -17.15 -9.01 -20.30
CA ALA A 124 -17.52 -10.40 -20.48
C ALA A 124 -16.99 -11.04 -21.78
N ALA A 125 -16.67 -10.20 -22.78
CA ALA A 125 -16.06 -10.66 -24.04
C ALA A 125 -14.54 -11.00 -23.91
N VAL A 126 -13.90 -10.52 -22.86
CA VAL A 126 -12.50 -10.85 -22.52
C VAL A 126 -12.53 -12.01 -21.53
N ALA A 127 -12.11 -13.20 -21.98
CA ALA A 127 -12.15 -14.41 -21.15
C ALA A 127 -11.40 -14.18 -19.82
N PRO A 128 -12.00 -14.55 -18.66
CA PRO A 128 -11.32 -14.46 -17.38
C PRO A 128 -10.10 -15.38 -17.40
N PRO A 129 -9.00 -15.04 -16.73
CA PRO A 129 -7.95 -15.98 -16.46
C PRO A 129 -8.55 -17.19 -15.74
N PRO A 130 -8.11 -18.42 -15.98
CA PRO A 130 -8.71 -19.63 -15.43
C PRO A 130 -8.76 -19.50 -13.90
N SER A 131 -9.97 -19.59 -13.35
CA SER A 131 -10.18 -19.62 -11.91
C SER A 131 -9.42 -20.82 -11.37
N ARG A 132 -8.52 -20.60 -10.43
CA ARG A 132 -7.87 -21.66 -9.69
C ARG A 132 -8.93 -22.35 -8.85
N ALA A 133 -9.51 -23.41 -9.43
CA ALA A 133 -10.37 -24.31 -8.70
C ALA A 133 -9.56 -24.88 -7.53
N VAL A 134 -10.13 -24.79 -6.33
CA VAL A 134 -9.66 -25.54 -5.16
C VAL A 134 -9.90 -27.01 -5.49
N VAL A 135 -8.89 -27.69 -5.99
CA VAL A 135 -8.90 -29.14 -6.15
C VAL A 135 -8.22 -29.73 -4.93
N GLY A 136 -8.95 -30.65 -4.33
CA GLY A 136 -8.57 -31.38 -3.15
C GLY A 136 -7.21 -32.11 -3.26
N SER A 137 -6.70 -32.43 -2.10
CA SER A 137 -5.49 -33.17 -1.82
C SER A 137 -5.09 -34.20 -2.88
N VAL A 138 -3.92 -34.00 -3.48
CA VAL A 138 -3.16 -35.07 -4.11
C VAL A 138 -1.75 -35.06 -3.51
N THR A 139 -1.48 -36.10 -2.75
CA THR A 139 -0.14 -36.53 -2.37
C THR A 139 0.68 -36.80 -3.61
N GLY A 140 1.72 -36.02 -3.86
CA GLY A 140 2.63 -36.23 -4.97
C GLY A 140 3.90 -35.43 -4.76
N THR A 141 4.90 -36.09 -4.20
CA THR A 141 6.29 -35.64 -4.13
C THR A 141 6.79 -35.26 -5.53
N ARG A 142 7.02 -33.99 -5.76
CA ARG A 142 7.93 -33.53 -6.80
C ARG A 142 8.74 -32.36 -6.27
N SER A 143 10.01 -32.65 -6.00
CA SER A 143 11.01 -31.67 -5.68
C SER A 143 11.25 -30.79 -6.91
N GLU A 144 10.67 -29.61 -6.94
CA GLU A 144 11.18 -28.53 -7.78
C GLU A 144 12.07 -27.65 -6.89
N SER A 145 13.35 -27.67 -7.25
CA SER A 145 14.39 -26.87 -6.63
C SER A 145 14.04 -25.38 -6.74
N TYR A 146 13.55 -24.81 -5.67
CA TYR A 146 13.55 -23.38 -5.48
C TYR A 146 15.01 -22.91 -5.41
N PRO A 147 15.39 -21.84 -6.12
CA PRO A 147 16.71 -21.27 -5.95
C PRO A 147 16.82 -20.78 -4.51
N SER A 148 17.73 -21.40 -3.79
CA SER A 148 18.12 -21.08 -2.43
C SER A 148 18.69 -19.66 -2.36
N ARG A 149 17.86 -18.75 -2.00
CA ARG A 149 18.06 -17.48 -1.30
C ARG A 149 16.74 -16.71 -1.38
N GLY A 150 15.89 -16.91 -0.37
CA GLY A 150 14.69 -16.12 -0.16
C GLY A 150 15.04 -14.66 0.13
N GLY A 151 15.38 -13.91 -0.93
CA GLY A 151 15.46 -12.49 -0.88
C GLY A 151 14.06 -11.94 -1.08
N TRP A 152 13.57 -11.11 -0.18
CA TRP A 152 12.53 -10.15 -0.48
C TRP A 152 12.88 -9.54 -1.84
N PRO A 153 11.96 -9.47 -2.81
CA PRO A 153 12.30 -9.06 -4.16
C PRO A 153 13.07 -7.74 -4.12
N ALA A 154 14.32 -7.78 -4.55
CA ALA A 154 15.13 -6.58 -4.67
C ALA A 154 14.41 -5.66 -5.65
N SER A 155 14.12 -4.45 -5.22
CA SER A 155 13.41 -3.44 -5.99
C SER A 155 14.28 -2.91 -7.14
N THR A 156 14.71 -3.79 -8.02
CA THR A 156 15.36 -3.40 -9.29
C THR A 156 14.34 -3.03 -10.36
N SER A 157 13.05 -3.24 -10.10
CA SER A 157 11.96 -3.09 -11.07
C SER A 157 11.07 -1.87 -10.83
N THR A 158 11.30 -1.05 -9.81
CA THR A 158 10.37 0.02 -9.41
C THR A 158 10.35 1.21 -10.37
N LEU A 159 11.26 1.27 -11.34
CA LEU A 159 11.31 2.34 -12.35
C LEU A 159 11.04 1.84 -13.77
N ALA A 160 10.65 0.58 -13.96
CA ALA A 160 10.33 0.02 -15.27
C ALA A 160 8.89 0.37 -15.75
N GLY A 161 8.36 1.50 -15.31
CA GLY A 161 7.12 2.08 -15.81
C GLY A 161 7.40 3.25 -16.79
N PRO A 162 6.36 3.84 -17.37
CA PRO A 162 6.49 4.94 -18.34
C PRO A 162 6.98 6.25 -17.71
N TYR A 163 7.43 6.24 -16.47
CA TYR A 163 7.81 7.43 -15.69
C TYR A 163 9.32 7.60 -15.64
N THR A 164 9.77 8.84 -15.84
CA THR A 164 11.17 9.22 -15.62
C THR A 164 11.49 9.22 -14.12
N GLU A 165 12.78 9.08 -13.77
CA GLU A 165 13.23 9.17 -12.38
C GLU A 165 12.81 10.50 -11.73
N GLN A 166 12.85 11.60 -12.46
CA GLN A 166 12.39 12.91 -11.99
C GLN A 166 10.90 12.93 -11.66
N GLN A 167 10.06 12.28 -12.45
CA GLN A 167 8.62 12.17 -12.17
C GLN A 167 8.35 11.35 -10.91
N VAL A 168 9.11 10.28 -10.69
CA VAL A 168 9.03 9.46 -9.48
C VAL A 168 9.45 10.26 -8.25
N VAL A 169 10.62 10.93 -8.31
CA VAL A 169 11.09 11.79 -7.21
C VAL A 169 10.08 12.89 -6.90
N ALA A 170 9.52 13.56 -7.91
CA ALA A 170 8.50 14.59 -7.70
C ALA A 170 7.24 14.04 -7.06
N ALA A 171 6.84 12.81 -7.40
CA ALA A 171 5.71 12.13 -6.78
C ALA A 171 5.96 11.87 -5.28
N TYR A 172 7.14 11.32 -4.94
CA TYR A 172 7.54 11.08 -3.57
C TYR A 172 7.67 12.38 -2.76
N ALA A 173 8.24 13.45 -3.35
CA ALA A 173 8.36 14.76 -2.71
C ALA A 173 6.97 15.35 -2.35
N ARG A 174 5.99 15.22 -3.25
CA ARG A 174 4.60 15.62 -2.95
C ARG A 174 4.03 14.84 -1.78
N ALA A 175 4.29 13.52 -1.71
CA ALA A 175 3.87 12.71 -0.58
C ALA A 175 4.55 13.12 0.72
N VAL A 176 5.85 13.38 0.71
CA VAL A 176 6.61 13.90 1.86
C VAL A 176 5.98 15.20 2.37
N ARG A 177 5.73 16.18 1.49
CA ARG A 177 5.08 17.46 1.87
C ARG A 177 3.64 17.31 2.33
N PHE A 178 2.95 16.30 1.85
CA PHE A 178 1.61 16.01 2.36
C PHE A 178 1.65 15.61 3.84
N PHE A 179 2.60 14.77 4.24
CA PHE A 179 2.77 14.39 5.65
C PHE A 179 3.37 15.50 6.51
N ASN A 180 4.30 16.28 5.93
CA ASN A 180 4.97 17.37 6.61
C ASN A 180 4.95 18.64 5.74
N ARG A 181 3.94 19.50 6.00
CA ARG A 181 3.76 20.76 5.27
C ARG A 181 4.77 21.84 5.62
N HIS A 182 5.55 21.64 6.68
CA HIS A 182 6.58 22.59 7.11
C HIS A 182 7.87 22.45 6.31
N LEU A 183 8.07 21.32 5.62
CA LEU A 183 9.21 21.14 4.73
C LEU A 183 9.08 22.03 3.47
N SER A 184 10.20 22.64 3.11
CA SER A 184 10.31 23.25 1.78
C SER A 184 10.18 22.22 0.66
N GLU A 185 9.91 22.66 -0.55
CA GLU A 185 9.87 21.76 -1.71
C GLU A 185 11.26 21.12 -1.96
N ALA A 186 12.34 21.89 -1.75
CA ALA A 186 13.70 21.42 -1.88
C ALA A 186 14.02 20.31 -0.85
N ASP A 187 13.69 20.53 0.43
CA ASP A 187 13.93 19.54 1.48
C ASP A 187 13.11 18.24 1.25
N ALA A 188 11.86 18.40 0.86
CA ALA A 188 10.99 17.26 0.54
C ALA A 188 11.53 16.46 -0.66
N THR A 189 12.04 17.17 -1.69
CA THR A 189 12.67 16.53 -2.86
C THR A 189 13.95 15.81 -2.47
N ALA A 190 14.78 16.42 -1.62
CA ALA A 190 16.01 15.81 -1.12
C ALA A 190 15.69 14.53 -0.31
N ILE A 191 14.72 14.57 0.61
CA ILE A 191 14.30 13.39 1.39
C ILE A 191 13.76 12.31 0.47
N ALA A 192 12.92 12.65 -0.52
CA ALA A 192 12.40 11.72 -1.50
C ALA A 192 13.51 11.02 -2.30
N SER A 193 14.47 11.78 -2.80
CA SER A 193 15.62 11.24 -3.53
C SER A 193 16.46 10.30 -2.66
N MET A 194 16.75 10.69 -1.42
CA MET A 194 17.49 9.86 -0.46
C MET A 194 16.75 8.55 -0.16
N ILE A 195 15.41 8.56 0.00
CA ILE A 195 14.63 7.35 0.23
C ILE A 195 14.74 6.39 -0.96
N ILE A 196 14.63 6.90 -2.19
CA ILE A 196 14.75 6.10 -3.41
C ILE A 196 16.17 5.52 -3.52
N GLU A 197 17.19 6.35 -3.28
CA GLU A 197 18.59 5.94 -3.32
C GLU A 197 18.91 4.86 -2.28
N GLN A 198 18.52 5.08 -1.02
CA GLN A 198 18.77 4.11 0.05
C GLN A 198 17.98 2.82 -0.15
N GLY A 199 16.74 2.91 -0.65
CA GLY A 199 15.96 1.74 -1.04
C GLY A 199 16.69 0.90 -2.09
N ARG A 200 17.21 1.54 -3.13
CA ARG A 200 18.01 0.89 -4.20
C ARG A 200 19.29 0.29 -3.64
N LYS A 201 20.06 1.06 -2.84
CA LYS A 201 21.33 0.64 -2.24
C LYS A 201 21.19 -0.62 -1.38
N TRP A 202 20.15 -0.70 -0.57
CA TRP A 202 19.95 -1.80 0.38
C TRP A 202 18.97 -2.86 -0.10
N GLY A 203 18.42 -2.74 -1.31
CA GLY A 203 17.44 -3.68 -1.86
C GLY A 203 16.14 -3.73 -1.05
N VAL A 204 15.67 -2.59 -0.58
CA VAL A 204 14.37 -2.41 0.08
C VAL A 204 13.46 -1.57 -0.80
N ASP A 205 12.22 -1.97 -0.97
CA ASP A 205 11.26 -1.18 -1.72
C ASP A 205 11.14 0.23 -1.12
N ALA A 206 11.39 1.25 -1.94
CA ALA A 206 11.37 2.64 -1.50
C ALA A 206 9.99 3.05 -0.93
N ARG A 207 8.91 2.40 -1.39
CA ARG A 207 7.55 2.62 -0.90
C ARG A 207 7.38 2.07 0.53
N LEU A 208 8.04 0.96 0.86
CA LEU A 208 8.08 0.47 2.24
C LEU A 208 8.86 1.44 3.14
N VAL A 209 9.99 1.97 2.65
CA VAL A 209 10.75 3.00 3.39
C VAL A 209 9.89 4.24 3.64
N MET A 210 9.17 4.72 2.60
CA MET A 210 8.20 5.82 2.73
C MET A 210 7.16 5.55 3.82
N ALA A 211 6.57 4.35 3.83
CA ALA A 211 5.56 3.96 4.81
C ALA A 211 6.09 3.94 6.25
N VAL A 212 7.32 3.43 6.43
CA VAL A 212 7.99 3.42 7.73
C VAL A 212 8.27 4.85 8.20
N VAL A 213 8.92 5.68 7.38
CA VAL A 213 9.26 7.06 7.75
C VAL A 213 8.00 7.91 8.01
N ALA A 214 6.94 7.71 7.23
CA ALA A 214 5.65 8.35 7.46
C ALA A 214 5.04 7.96 8.83
N ALA A 215 5.16 6.68 9.21
CA ALA A 215 4.65 6.18 10.48
C ALA A 215 5.50 6.62 11.68
N GLU A 216 6.81 6.76 11.51
CA GLU A 216 7.77 7.09 12.57
C GLU A 216 7.80 8.59 12.88
N SER A 217 8.12 9.42 11.90
CA SER A 217 8.37 10.84 12.11
C SER A 217 7.44 11.77 11.33
N ARG A 218 6.61 11.23 10.40
CA ARG A 218 5.91 12.02 9.40
C ARG A 218 6.87 12.89 8.56
N PHE A 219 8.03 12.35 8.27
CA PHE A 219 9.11 13.03 7.56
C PHE A 219 9.68 14.28 8.27
N ASP A 220 9.60 14.32 9.61
CA ASP A 220 10.29 15.36 10.37
C ASP A 220 11.71 14.90 10.70
N PRO A 221 12.76 15.51 10.09
CA PRO A 221 14.13 15.12 10.34
C PRO A 221 14.60 15.47 11.76
N LEU A 222 13.93 16.39 12.44
CA LEU A 222 14.26 16.84 13.81
C LEU A 222 13.39 16.17 14.88
N ALA A 223 12.54 15.22 14.49
CA ALA A 223 11.65 14.53 15.41
C ALA A 223 12.41 13.83 16.54
N THR A 224 11.98 14.06 17.79
CA THR A 224 12.45 13.33 18.95
C THR A 224 11.26 12.80 19.74
N SER A 225 11.20 11.47 19.94
CA SER A 225 10.13 10.89 20.75
C SER A 225 10.39 11.06 22.26
N ARG A 226 9.33 10.86 23.07
CA ARG A 226 9.46 10.87 24.55
C ARG A 226 10.43 9.79 25.06
N LYS A 227 10.64 8.73 24.30
CA LYS A 227 11.58 7.63 24.62
C LYS A 227 13.00 7.90 24.08
N GLY A 228 13.24 9.03 23.44
CA GLY A 228 14.55 9.43 22.89
C GLY A 228 14.85 8.85 21.51
N ALA A 229 13.87 8.35 20.78
CA ALA A 229 14.07 7.99 19.37
C ALA A 229 14.19 9.25 18.50
N MET A 230 15.07 9.25 17.48
CA MET A 230 15.52 10.44 16.80
C MET A 230 15.41 10.35 15.27
N GLY A 231 15.07 11.48 14.65
CA GLY A 231 15.11 11.72 13.21
C GLY A 231 14.07 10.99 12.40
N LEU A 232 14.25 10.92 11.08
CA LEU A 232 13.28 10.41 10.11
C LEU A 232 12.79 8.98 10.41
N GLY A 233 13.71 8.06 10.71
CA GLY A 233 13.40 6.66 11.03
C GLY A 233 13.23 6.38 12.52
N GLN A 234 13.20 7.41 13.38
CA GLN A 234 13.04 7.29 14.84
C GLN A 234 13.99 6.25 15.45
N LEU A 235 15.27 6.38 15.16
CA LEU A 235 16.30 5.48 15.69
C LEU A 235 16.57 5.76 17.16
N MET A 236 16.53 4.72 17.99
CA MET A 236 16.99 4.82 19.37
C MET A 236 18.50 5.11 19.41
N PRO A 237 19.01 5.88 20.39
CA PRO A 237 20.43 6.26 20.49
C PRO A 237 21.39 5.07 20.30
N ALA A 238 21.19 4.00 21.05
CA ALA A 238 22.03 2.80 20.95
C ALA A 238 22.00 2.17 19.55
N THR A 239 20.85 2.20 18.87
CA THR A 239 20.70 1.70 17.50
C THR A 239 21.43 2.60 16.51
N ALA A 240 21.27 3.91 16.62
CA ALA A 240 21.92 4.89 15.76
C ALA A 240 23.45 4.77 15.84
N TRP A 241 24.01 4.84 17.05
CA TRP A 241 25.45 4.76 17.25
C TRP A 241 26.03 3.40 16.89
N GLY A 242 25.36 2.31 17.25
CA GLY A 242 25.76 0.96 16.86
C GLY A 242 25.78 0.71 15.35
N ARG A 243 25.17 1.62 14.56
CA ARG A 243 25.15 1.62 13.08
C ARG A 243 26.05 2.69 12.47
N GLY A 244 26.84 3.40 13.28
CA GLY A 244 27.78 4.42 12.82
C GLY A 244 27.14 5.78 12.51
N VAL A 245 25.91 6.02 12.93
CA VAL A 245 25.25 7.32 12.80
C VAL A 245 25.90 8.29 13.80
N ARG A 246 26.50 9.37 13.30
CA ARG A 246 27.12 10.40 14.13
C ARG A 246 26.16 11.52 14.49
N ASN A 247 25.27 11.88 13.56
CA ASN A 247 24.20 12.82 13.76
C ASN A 247 22.85 12.18 13.37
N PRO A 248 22.03 11.76 14.32
CA PRO A 248 20.74 11.11 14.02
C PRO A 248 19.69 12.05 13.43
N TYR A 249 19.92 13.35 13.43
CA TYR A 249 19.06 14.36 12.78
C TYR A 249 19.52 14.71 11.36
N ASP A 250 20.67 14.17 10.92
CA ASP A 250 21.07 14.21 9.51
C ASP A 250 20.25 13.21 8.71
N PRO A 251 19.45 13.68 7.71
CA PRO A 251 18.53 12.82 6.96
C PRO A 251 19.24 11.67 6.26
N ALA A 252 20.41 11.89 5.69
CA ALA A 252 21.13 10.87 4.94
C ALA A 252 21.67 9.76 5.85
N GLN A 253 22.27 10.10 6.99
CA GLN A 253 22.77 9.12 7.96
C GLN A 253 21.62 8.34 8.60
N ASN A 254 20.53 9.02 8.96
CA ASN A 254 19.36 8.41 9.57
C ASN A 254 18.69 7.44 8.63
N LEU A 255 18.44 7.83 7.37
CA LEU A 255 17.82 6.98 6.36
C LEU A 255 18.68 5.78 5.99
N ASP A 256 20.01 5.94 5.82
CA ASP A 256 20.91 4.81 5.58
C ASP A 256 20.79 3.76 6.69
N ALA A 257 20.87 4.18 7.94
CA ALA A 257 20.76 3.27 9.08
C ALA A 257 19.35 2.66 9.23
N CYS A 258 18.29 3.44 8.98
CA CYS A 258 16.90 3.00 8.98
C CYS A 258 16.68 1.90 7.95
N VAL A 259 17.03 2.14 6.68
CA VAL A 259 16.81 1.20 5.58
C VAL A 259 17.62 -0.07 5.76
N ARG A 260 18.88 0.05 6.21
CA ARG A 260 19.74 -1.08 6.55
C ARG A 260 19.16 -1.92 7.71
N LEU A 261 18.52 -1.28 8.69
CA LEU A 261 17.82 -1.97 9.78
C LEU A 261 16.61 -2.74 9.27
N ILE A 262 15.78 -2.11 8.43
CA ILE A 262 14.62 -2.75 7.79
C ILE A 262 15.09 -3.98 6.99
N ARG A 263 16.10 -3.83 6.13
CA ARG A 263 16.68 -4.91 5.33
C ARG A 263 17.08 -6.09 6.20
N GLY A 264 17.88 -5.83 7.24
CA GLY A 264 18.33 -6.90 8.13
C GLY A 264 17.18 -7.57 8.92
N HIS A 265 16.07 -6.89 9.19
CA HIS A 265 14.89 -7.49 9.80
C HIS A 265 14.10 -8.34 8.80
N LEU A 266 13.94 -7.89 7.55
CA LEU A 266 13.31 -8.66 6.48
C LEU A 266 14.05 -9.97 6.22
N GLU A 267 15.39 -9.91 6.09
CA GLU A 267 16.22 -11.10 5.86
C GLU A 267 16.09 -12.14 6.98
N ARG A 268 16.11 -11.68 8.23
CA ARG A 268 15.94 -12.57 9.40
C ARG A 268 14.51 -13.06 9.63
N SER A 269 13.57 -12.63 8.82
CA SER A 269 12.17 -13.07 8.84
C SER A 269 11.79 -13.84 7.58
N ALA A 270 12.70 -14.05 6.63
CA ALA A 270 12.43 -14.62 5.30
C ALA A 270 11.94 -16.08 5.32
N GLY A 271 12.08 -16.80 6.44
CA GLY A 271 11.54 -18.15 6.61
C GLY A 271 10.03 -18.22 6.93
N GLU A 272 9.38 -17.06 7.09
CA GLU A 272 7.98 -16.92 7.49
C GLU A 272 7.21 -16.13 6.41
N PRO A 273 6.89 -16.70 5.23
CA PRO A 273 6.43 -15.95 4.05
C PRO A 273 5.25 -15.01 4.33
N ASP A 274 4.22 -15.50 5.03
CA ASP A 274 2.98 -14.75 5.26
C ASP A 274 3.11 -13.70 6.40
N THR A 275 4.12 -13.86 7.25
CA THR A 275 4.33 -13.01 8.43
C THR A 275 5.64 -12.21 8.38
N ALA A 276 6.49 -12.45 7.37
CA ALA A 276 7.83 -11.88 7.28
C ALA A 276 7.87 -10.35 7.45
N LEU A 277 6.99 -9.62 6.76
CA LEU A 277 6.89 -8.17 6.90
C LEU A 277 6.40 -7.78 8.29
N SER A 278 5.39 -8.46 8.83
CA SER A 278 4.85 -8.19 10.16
C SER A 278 5.90 -8.41 11.24
N LEU A 279 6.69 -9.49 11.14
CA LEU A 279 7.81 -9.77 12.05
C LEU A 279 8.94 -8.74 11.92
N ALA A 280 9.28 -8.34 10.70
CA ALA A 280 10.29 -7.32 10.46
C ALA A 280 9.89 -5.96 11.07
N LEU A 281 8.64 -5.56 10.89
CA LEU A 281 8.07 -4.34 11.48
C LEU A 281 7.95 -4.43 13.00
N ALA A 282 7.59 -5.61 13.55
CA ALA A 282 7.60 -5.84 14.99
C ALA A 282 9.01 -5.70 15.57
N LYS A 283 10.03 -6.28 14.90
CA LYS A 283 11.44 -6.15 15.31
C LYS A 283 11.91 -4.70 15.25
N TYR A 284 11.43 -3.93 14.26
CA TYR A 284 11.75 -2.52 14.15
C TYR A 284 11.17 -1.70 15.29
N ASN A 285 9.88 -1.86 15.59
CA ASN A 285 9.17 -1.06 16.58
C ASN A 285 9.39 -1.53 18.03
N ALA A 286 9.22 -2.83 18.30
CA ALA A 286 9.33 -3.39 19.66
C ALA A 286 10.74 -3.90 20.01
N GLY A 287 11.61 -4.02 19.01
CA GLY A 287 12.93 -4.59 19.12
C GLY A 287 12.97 -6.12 18.95
N ALA A 288 14.06 -6.62 18.40
CA ALA A 288 14.24 -8.05 18.12
C ALA A 288 14.14 -8.93 19.36
N GLY A 289 14.61 -8.43 20.51
CA GLY A 289 14.51 -9.16 21.79
C GLY A 289 13.07 -9.37 22.27
N ALA A 290 12.16 -8.43 22.02
CA ALA A 290 10.74 -8.62 22.34
C ALA A 290 10.12 -9.68 21.43
N VAL A 291 10.36 -9.61 20.11
CA VAL A 291 9.88 -10.59 19.15
C VAL A 291 10.39 -12.00 19.47
N GLN A 292 11.66 -12.12 19.90
CA GLN A 292 12.24 -13.40 20.30
C GLN A 292 11.57 -13.96 21.56
N ARG A 293 11.37 -13.14 22.61
CA ARG A 293 10.71 -13.58 23.85
C ARG A 293 9.28 -14.07 23.64
N TRP A 294 8.57 -13.45 22.69
CA TRP A 294 7.18 -13.81 22.39
C TRP A 294 7.04 -14.87 21.29
N GLY A 295 8.15 -15.29 20.67
CA GLY A 295 8.14 -16.25 19.56
C GLY A 295 7.39 -15.74 18.32
N GLY A 296 7.19 -14.41 18.19
CA GLY A 296 6.41 -13.78 17.13
C GLY A 296 6.13 -12.32 17.41
N VAL A 297 5.09 -11.77 16.79
CA VAL A 297 4.65 -10.39 17.04
C VAL A 297 4.18 -10.26 18.49
N PRO A 298 4.83 -9.41 19.32
CA PRO A 298 4.42 -9.26 20.71
C PRO A 298 3.03 -8.59 20.79
N PRO A 299 2.18 -8.96 21.76
CA PRO A 299 0.81 -8.45 21.90
C PRO A 299 0.75 -7.01 22.45
N TYR A 300 1.70 -6.19 22.05
CA TYR A 300 1.72 -4.79 22.43
C TYR A 300 0.81 -3.98 21.50
N ARG A 301 -0.18 -3.27 22.07
CA ARG A 301 -1.11 -2.44 21.29
C ARG A 301 -0.39 -1.42 20.39
N GLU A 302 0.72 -0.85 20.88
CA GLU A 302 1.57 0.06 20.11
C GLU A 302 2.14 -0.63 18.86
N THR A 303 2.70 -1.84 19.04
CA THR A 303 3.36 -2.59 17.96
C THR A 303 2.35 -3.12 16.93
N ILE A 304 1.22 -3.66 17.39
CA ILE A 304 0.14 -4.14 16.51
C ILE A 304 -0.40 -2.96 15.68
N GLY A 305 -0.69 -1.82 16.31
CA GLY A 305 -1.14 -0.62 15.61
C GLY A 305 -0.09 -0.02 14.66
N TYR A 306 1.19 -0.14 14.99
CA TYR A 306 2.29 0.25 14.14
C TYR A 306 2.35 -0.61 12.86
N ILE A 307 2.34 -1.93 13.01
CA ILE A 307 2.36 -2.87 11.89
C ILE A 307 1.19 -2.61 10.95
N ALA A 308 -0.02 -2.52 11.48
CA ALA A 308 -1.22 -2.24 10.70
C ALA A 308 -1.09 -0.90 9.92
N ARG A 309 -0.59 0.15 10.58
CA ARG A 309 -0.40 1.45 9.95
C ARG A 309 0.64 1.43 8.82
N VAL A 310 1.80 0.81 9.05
CA VAL A 310 2.85 0.72 8.02
C VAL A 310 2.40 -0.15 6.85
N LYS A 311 1.78 -1.30 7.12
CA LYS A 311 1.22 -2.17 6.06
C LYS A 311 0.18 -1.43 5.23
N ALA A 312 -0.75 -0.72 5.85
CA ALA A 312 -1.77 0.05 5.15
C ALA A 312 -1.15 1.12 4.24
N LEU A 313 -0.16 1.88 4.74
CA LEU A 313 0.55 2.89 3.95
C LEU A 313 1.35 2.25 2.79
N PHE A 314 2.01 1.13 3.05
CA PHE A 314 2.79 0.44 2.04
C PHE A 314 1.90 -0.12 0.93
N LEU A 315 0.82 -0.81 1.28
CA LEU A 315 -0.10 -1.41 0.31
C LEU A 315 -0.83 -0.37 -0.55
N GLN A 316 -1.05 0.83 -0.03
CA GLN A 316 -1.57 1.93 -0.82
C GLN A 316 -0.62 2.40 -1.92
N MET A 317 0.69 2.31 -1.68
CA MET A 317 1.72 2.69 -2.66
C MET A 317 2.16 1.50 -3.53
N ALA A 318 1.93 0.28 -3.08
CA ALA A 318 2.42 -0.97 -3.63
C ALA A 318 1.35 -2.06 -3.58
N PRO A 319 0.19 -1.85 -4.23
CA PRO A 319 -0.95 -2.77 -4.15
C PRO A 319 -0.65 -4.17 -4.70
N GLU A 320 0.37 -4.31 -5.54
CA GLU A 320 0.84 -5.60 -6.04
C GLU A 320 1.31 -6.56 -4.95
N TYR A 321 1.67 -6.04 -3.77
CA TYR A 321 2.05 -6.86 -2.61
C TYR A 321 0.86 -7.33 -1.77
N ALA A 322 -0.36 -6.91 -2.05
CA ALA A 322 -1.54 -7.27 -1.25
C ALA A 322 -1.77 -8.79 -1.17
N VAL A 323 -1.38 -9.54 -2.21
CA VAL A 323 -1.47 -11.01 -2.25
C VAL A 323 -0.39 -11.68 -1.41
N SER A 324 0.79 -11.07 -1.29
CA SER A 324 1.96 -11.66 -0.61
C SER A 324 2.01 -11.32 0.90
N LEU A 325 1.15 -10.43 1.37
CA LEU A 325 1.18 -9.92 2.74
C LEU A 325 -0.06 -10.31 3.57
N ARG A 326 -0.81 -11.31 3.08
CA ARG A 326 -1.95 -11.91 3.79
C ARG A 326 -1.52 -12.79 4.94
#